data_67d09f726ac123bc0d120cdf74888172
#
_entry.id   67d09f726ac123bc0d120cdf74888172
#
_cell.length_a   1.000
_cell.length_b   1.000
_cell.length_c   1.000
_cell.angle_alpha   90.00
_cell.angle_beta   90.00
_cell.angle_gamma   90.00
#
_symmetry.space_group_name_H-M   'P 1'
#
loop_
_entity.id
_entity.type
_entity.pdbx_description
1 polymer ?
#
loop_
_entity_poly.entity_id
_entity_poly.type
_entity_poly.pdbx_seq_one_letter_code
_entity_poly.pdbx_strand_id
1 'polypeptide(L)'
;MEAKAIVKYVRISPRKVRQVVDLIRGKKVNEALAILRYTPKRASEVVTKVVKSAAANAENNLQMEKDELFVTSCFVDQGPTLKRFQPRAQGRADIMRKRTSHITCLLYTSDAADE
;
A
#
# COMPACT_ATOMS: atom_id res chain seq x y z
N MET A 1 6.72 19.37 -2.46
CA MET A 1 6.12 18.94 -1.18
C MET A 1 5.64 17.50 -1.25
N GLU A 2 5.80 16.78 -0.20
CA GLU A 2 5.45 15.37 -0.13
C GLU A 2 4.48 15.11 1.01
N ALA A 3 3.57 14.17 0.81
CA ALA A 3 2.71 13.65 1.84
C ALA A 3 2.88 12.14 1.91
N LYS A 4 2.76 11.59 3.10
CA LYS A 4 3.06 10.19 3.34
C LYS A 4 1.97 9.54 4.19
N ALA A 5 1.71 8.27 3.91
CA ALA A 5 0.90 7.42 4.77
C ALA A 5 1.57 6.06 4.88
N ILE A 6 1.50 5.48 6.05
CA ILE A 6 2.06 4.16 6.33
C ILE A 6 1.00 3.32 7.02
N VAL A 7 0.83 2.09 6.55
CA VAL A 7 0.01 1.10 7.22
C VAL A 7 0.91 -0.08 7.60
N LYS A 8 0.85 -0.48 8.85
CA LYS A 8 1.69 -1.57 9.37
C LYS A 8 0.86 -2.79 9.69
N TYR A 9 1.49 -3.94 9.69
CA TYR A 9 0.93 -5.21 10.13
C TYR A 9 -0.28 -5.66 9.30
N VAL A 10 -0.24 -5.38 8.00
CA VAL A 10 -1.27 -5.87 7.09
C VAL A 10 -1.07 -7.38 6.89
N ARG A 11 -2.13 -8.14 7.08
CA ARG A 11 -2.04 -9.61 7.02
C ARG A 11 -2.18 -10.13 5.59
N ILE A 12 -1.30 -9.64 4.74
CA ILE A 12 -1.17 -10.07 3.34
C ILE A 12 0.33 -10.14 3.07
N SER A 13 0.76 -11.15 2.33
CA SER A 13 2.21 -11.29 2.07
C SER A 13 2.72 -10.11 1.25
N PRO A 14 3.97 -9.65 1.49
CA PRO A 14 4.53 -8.54 0.74
C PRO A 14 4.54 -8.76 -0.77
N ARG A 15 4.78 -9.99 -1.20
CA ARG A 15 4.81 -10.32 -2.62
C ARG A 15 3.49 -10.00 -3.32
N LYS A 16 2.37 -10.34 -2.66
CA LYS A 16 1.05 -10.08 -3.22
C LYS A 16 0.73 -8.59 -3.24
N VAL A 17 1.11 -7.87 -2.18
CA VAL A 17 0.89 -6.42 -2.12
C VAL A 17 1.73 -5.71 -3.17
N ARG A 18 2.98 -6.15 -3.38
CA ARG A 18 3.86 -5.54 -4.37
C ARG A 18 3.32 -5.62 -5.78
N GLN A 19 2.61 -6.69 -6.11
CA GLN A 19 1.98 -6.82 -7.43
C GLN A 19 0.98 -5.70 -7.68
N VAL A 20 0.24 -5.30 -6.65
CA VAL A 20 -0.73 -4.22 -6.76
C VAL A 20 -0.05 -2.86 -6.76
N VAL A 21 0.92 -2.68 -5.87
CA VAL A 21 1.66 -1.42 -5.74
C VAL A 21 2.38 -1.05 -7.04
N ASP A 22 2.93 -2.03 -7.73
CA ASP A 22 3.64 -1.79 -8.99
C ASP A 22 2.74 -1.19 -10.07
N LEU A 23 1.44 -1.41 -9.98
CA LEU A 23 0.49 -0.89 -10.96
C LEU A 23 0.26 0.61 -10.82
N ILE A 24 0.47 1.16 -9.64
CA ILE A 24 0.13 2.56 -9.36
C ILE A 24 1.34 3.47 -9.24
N ARG A 25 2.54 2.91 -9.24
CA ARG A 25 3.75 3.71 -9.09
C ARG A 25 3.91 4.67 -10.26
N GLY A 26 4.14 5.95 -9.97
CA GLY A 26 4.32 6.97 -11.01
C GLY A 26 3.02 7.50 -11.62
N LYS A 27 1.87 7.07 -11.14
CA LYS A 27 0.58 7.51 -11.65
C LYS A 27 0.01 8.65 -10.82
N LYS A 28 -0.86 9.45 -11.43
CA LYS A 28 -1.62 10.44 -10.66
C LYS A 28 -2.54 9.73 -9.67
N VAL A 29 -2.81 10.38 -8.54
CA VAL A 29 -3.63 9.77 -7.49
C VAL A 29 -4.99 9.32 -8.02
N ASN A 30 -5.66 10.18 -8.80
CA ASN A 30 -6.97 9.82 -9.33
C ASN A 30 -6.89 8.61 -10.26
N GLU A 31 -5.86 8.56 -11.09
CA GLU A 31 -5.62 7.42 -11.98
C GLU A 31 -5.28 6.16 -11.18
N ALA A 32 -4.43 6.30 -10.15
CA ALA A 32 -4.07 5.19 -9.30
C ALA A 32 -5.30 4.59 -8.60
N LEU A 33 -6.18 5.44 -8.08
CA LEU A 33 -7.40 4.98 -7.43
C LEU A 33 -8.33 4.25 -8.40
N ALA A 34 -8.39 4.72 -9.65
CA ALA A 34 -9.19 4.05 -10.68
C ALA A 34 -8.61 2.66 -11.01
N ILE A 35 -7.29 2.57 -11.13
CA ILE A 35 -6.62 1.28 -11.39
C ILE A 35 -6.91 0.31 -10.24
N LEU A 36 -6.79 0.76 -9.00
CA LEU A 36 -7.04 -0.08 -7.84
C LEU A 36 -8.49 -0.57 -7.77
N ARG A 37 -9.41 0.31 -8.16
CA ARG A 37 -10.84 -0.02 -8.15
C ARG A 37 -11.16 -1.19 -9.08
N TYR A 38 -10.46 -1.27 -10.21
CA TYR A 38 -10.70 -2.31 -11.21
C TYR A 38 -9.75 -3.49 -11.11
N THR A 39 -8.91 -3.52 -10.08
CA THR A 39 -8.00 -4.64 -9.84
C THR A 39 -8.62 -5.58 -8.81
N PRO A 40 -9.07 -6.77 -9.22
CA PRO A 40 -9.81 -7.66 -8.31
C PRO A 40 -8.87 -8.46 -7.41
N LYS A 41 -8.16 -7.79 -6.53
CA LYS A 41 -7.25 -8.41 -5.57
C LYS A 41 -7.53 -7.88 -4.18
N ARG A 42 -7.38 -8.76 -3.19
CA ARG A 42 -7.58 -8.37 -1.80
C ARG A 42 -6.67 -7.22 -1.39
N ALA A 43 -5.43 -7.24 -1.86
CA ALA A 43 -4.47 -6.19 -1.53
C ALA A 43 -4.90 -4.81 -2.06
N SER A 44 -5.73 -4.77 -3.12
CA SER A 44 -6.18 -3.50 -3.69
C SER A 44 -6.97 -2.66 -2.70
N GLU A 45 -7.78 -3.28 -1.87
CA GLU A 45 -8.56 -2.56 -0.86
C GLU A 45 -7.64 -1.86 0.15
N VAL A 46 -6.62 -2.57 0.61
CA VAL A 46 -5.68 -2.03 1.59
C VAL A 46 -4.85 -0.91 0.98
N VAL A 47 -4.33 -1.12 -0.22
CA VAL A 47 -3.55 -0.11 -0.91
C VAL A 47 -4.39 1.13 -1.19
N THR A 48 -5.66 0.94 -1.56
CA THR A 48 -6.60 2.06 -1.76
C THR A 48 -6.71 2.90 -0.50
N LYS A 49 -6.84 2.27 0.65
CA LYS A 49 -6.92 3.00 1.93
C LYS A 49 -5.67 3.79 2.22
N VAL A 50 -4.50 3.21 1.94
CA VAL A 50 -3.22 3.90 2.15
C VAL A 50 -3.11 5.11 1.25
N VAL A 51 -3.45 4.97 -0.03
CA VAL A 51 -3.40 6.08 -0.99
C VAL A 51 -4.38 7.18 -0.59
N LYS A 52 -5.60 6.83 -0.21
CA LYS A 52 -6.59 7.82 0.24
C LYS A 52 -6.13 8.52 1.51
N SER A 53 -5.51 7.80 2.42
CA SER A 53 -4.98 8.38 3.65
C SER A 53 -3.87 9.38 3.36
N ALA A 54 -2.95 9.04 2.45
CA ALA A 54 -1.89 9.96 2.05
C ALA A 54 -2.46 11.19 1.35
N ALA A 55 -3.47 11.02 0.49
CA ALA A 55 -4.12 12.13 -0.19
C ALA A 55 -4.82 13.05 0.81
N ALA A 56 -5.49 12.48 1.81
CA ALA A 56 -6.14 13.26 2.86
C ALA A 56 -5.11 14.05 3.67
N ASN A 57 -3.95 13.44 3.96
CA ASN A 57 -2.87 14.16 4.64
C ASN A 57 -2.36 15.31 3.80
N ALA A 58 -2.24 15.12 2.50
CA ALA A 58 -1.81 16.19 1.60
C ALA A 58 -2.79 17.36 1.58
N GLU A 59 -4.09 17.06 1.45
CA GLU A 59 -5.12 18.10 1.40
C GLU A 59 -5.28 18.83 2.72
N ASN A 60 -5.36 18.09 3.83
CA ASN A 60 -5.73 18.66 5.11
C ASN A 60 -4.56 19.28 5.84
N ASN A 61 -3.38 18.68 5.76
CA ASN A 61 -2.23 19.13 6.53
C ASN A 61 -1.29 20.02 5.72
N LEU A 62 -1.19 19.80 4.43
CA LEU A 62 -0.24 20.50 3.56
C LEU A 62 -0.93 21.34 2.49
N GLN A 63 -2.25 21.33 2.46
CA GLN A 63 -3.08 22.12 1.53
C GLN A 63 -2.71 21.91 0.05
N MET A 64 -2.35 20.70 -0.29
CA MET A 64 -2.10 20.30 -1.66
C MET A 64 -3.41 19.96 -2.36
N GLU A 65 -3.46 20.22 -3.66
CA GLU A 65 -4.63 19.84 -4.44
C GLU A 65 -4.53 18.38 -4.90
N LYS A 66 -5.58 17.61 -4.64
CA LYS A 66 -5.60 16.20 -4.96
C LYS A 66 -5.37 15.91 -6.43
N ASP A 67 -5.91 16.77 -7.31
CA ASP A 67 -5.80 16.54 -8.75
C ASP A 67 -4.38 16.68 -9.27
N GLU A 68 -3.49 17.27 -8.51
CA GLU A 68 -2.10 17.49 -8.90
C GLU A 68 -1.13 16.52 -8.25
N LEU A 69 -1.63 15.59 -7.44
CA LEU A 69 -0.80 14.64 -6.72
C LEU A 69 -0.44 13.43 -7.56
N PHE A 70 0.81 13.02 -7.44
CA PHE A 70 1.35 11.80 -8.06
C PHE A 70 1.79 10.83 -6.98
N VAL A 71 1.69 9.55 -7.27
CA VAL A 71 2.30 8.52 -6.43
C VAL A 71 3.78 8.45 -6.80
N THR A 72 4.62 9.13 -6.02
CA THR A 72 6.06 9.17 -6.28
C THR A 72 6.71 7.85 -5.94
N SER A 73 6.41 7.36 -4.76
CA SER A 73 6.97 6.11 -4.26
C SER A 73 5.88 5.36 -3.51
N CYS A 74 5.84 4.08 -3.73
CA CYS A 74 4.97 3.22 -2.96
C CYS A 74 5.71 1.90 -2.81
N PHE A 75 6.00 1.52 -1.58
CA PHE A 75 6.79 0.32 -1.36
C PHE A 75 6.23 -0.50 -0.21
N VAL A 76 6.59 -1.75 -0.20
CA VAL A 76 6.10 -2.72 0.74
C VAL A 76 7.28 -3.39 1.42
N ASP A 77 7.32 -3.30 2.74
CA ASP A 77 8.33 -3.97 3.54
C ASP A 77 7.72 -5.18 4.23
N GLN A 78 8.54 -6.18 4.47
CA GLN A 78 8.07 -7.36 5.19
C GLN A 78 7.96 -7.05 6.67
N GLY A 79 6.79 -7.33 7.24
CA GLY A 79 6.56 -7.23 8.67
C GLY A 79 6.85 -8.56 9.37
N PRO A 80 6.52 -8.64 10.66
CA PRO A 80 6.70 -9.88 11.42
C PRO A 80 5.92 -11.03 10.78
N THR A 81 6.52 -12.21 10.79
CA THR A 81 5.88 -13.42 10.33
C THR A 81 5.28 -14.16 11.52
N LEU A 82 3.98 -14.40 11.46
CA LEU A 82 3.29 -15.16 12.49
C LEU A 82 3.35 -16.63 12.13
N LYS A 83 3.86 -17.44 13.06
CA LYS A 83 3.93 -18.88 12.86
C LYS A 83 2.72 -19.52 13.51
N ARG A 84 2.06 -20.40 12.79
CA ARG A 84 0.94 -21.18 13.28
C ARG A 84 1.21 -22.64 13.02
N PHE A 85 0.80 -23.50 13.95
CA PHE A 85 0.93 -24.93 13.81
C PHE A 85 -0.40 -25.51 13.39
N GLN A 86 -0.36 -26.34 12.36
CA GLN A 86 -1.54 -27.04 11.90
C GLN A 86 -1.32 -28.55 12.08
N PRO A 87 -2.15 -29.23 12.87
CA PRO A 87 -2.00 -30.67 13.01
C PRO A 87 -2.23 -31.40 11.70
N ARG A 88 -1.40 -32.38 11.44
CA ARG A 88 -1.51 -33.25 10.28
C ARG A 88 -1.71 -34.69 10.74
N ALA A 89 -2.01 -35.57 9.79
CA ALA A 89 -2.19 -36.98 10.07
C ALA A 89 -0.98 -37.56 10.80
N GLN A 90 -1.20 -38.56 11.61
CA GLN A 90 -0.18 -39.27 12.39
C GLN A 90 0.52 -38.40 13.45
N GLY A 91 -0.20 -37.42 13.99
CA GLY A 91 0.33 -36.59 15.06
C GLY A 91 1.40 -35.60 14.66
N ARG A 92 1.66 -35.43 13.38
CA ARG A 92 2.61 -34.42 12.91
C ARG A 92 1.95 -33.05 12.87
N ALA A 93 2.73 -31.98 13.09
CA ALA A 93 2.29 -30.61 12.96
C ALA A 93 3.10 -29.92 11.89
N ASP A 94 2.42 -29.23 10.98
CA ASP A 94 3.08 -28.37 10.01
C ASP A 94 3.05 -26.93 10.48
N ILE A 95 4.11 -26.20 10.15
CA ILE A 95 4.20 -24.79 10.48
C ILE A 95 3.59 -23.99 9.34
N MET A 96 2.57 -23.20 9.66
CA MET A 96 1.99 -22.24 8.73
C MET A 96 2.54 -20.86 9.05
N ARG A 97 3.09 -20.20 8.04
CA ARG A 97 3.62 -18.84 8.20
C ARG A 97 2.62 -17.84 7.69
N LYS A 98 2.16 -16.97 8.57
CA LYS A 98 1.27 -15.86 8.23
C LYS A 98 2.12 -14.60 8.14
N ARG A 99 2.42 -14.19 6.92
CA ARG A 99 3.28 -13.03 6.69
C ARG A 99 2.47 -11.75 6.77
N THR A 100 3.11 -10.69 7.24
CA THR A 100 2.51 -9.37 7.29
C THR A 100 3.33 -8.42 6.46
N SER A 101 2.73 -7.28 6.12
CA SER A 101 3.36 -6.26 5.28
C SER A 101 3.19 -4.89 5.92
N HIS A 102 4.19 -4.04 5.69
CA HIS A 102 4.12 -2.62 5.99
C HIS A 102 4.10 -1.88 4.66
N ILE A 103 3.07 -1.09 4.43
CA ILE A 103 2.89 -0.38 3.17
C ILE A 103 3.12 1.10 3.39
N THR A 104 4.01 1.69 2.60
CA THR A 104 4.31 3.12 2.64
C THR A 104 3.97 3.73 1.30
N CYS A 105 3.22 4.83 1.31
CA CYS A 105 2.87 5.56 0.11
C CYS A 105 3.29 7.01 0.25
N LEU A 106 4.06 7.51 -0.71
CA LEU A 106 4.52 8.89 -0.77
C LEU A 106 3.86 9.56 -1.97
N LEU A 107 3.19 10.67 -1.72
CA LEU A 107 2.58 11.48 -2.75
C LEU A 107 3.35 12.78 -2.90
N TYR A 108 3.41 13.27 -4.11
CA TYR A 108 4.16 14.45 -4.47
C TYR A 108 3.33 15.32 -5.42
N THR A 109 3.45 16.63 -5.28
CA THR A 109 2.82 17.54 -6.23
C THR A 109 3.87 18.12 -7.15
N SER A 110 3.58 18.12 -8.45
CA SER A 110 4.48 18.64 -9.46
C SER A 110 4.60 20.15 -9.43
N ASP A 111 3.67 20.84 -8.78
CA ASP A 111 3.71 22.29 -8.70
C ASP A 111 4.99 22.79 -8.07
N ALA A 112 5.49 22.09 -7.07
CA ALA A 112 6.72 22.47 -6.43
C ALA A 112 7.92 22.42 -7.37
N ALA A 113 7.86 21.56 -8.38
CA ALA A 113 8.94 21.41 -9.35
C ALA A 113 8.90 22.45 -10.44
N ASP A 114 7.78 23.09 -10.65
CA ASP A 114 7.60 24.08 -11.71
C ASP A 114 8.15 25.45 -11.34
N GLU A 115 8.50 25.59 -10.09
CA GLU A 115 9.11 26.85 -9.61
C GLU A 115 10.57 27.03 -10.11
#